data_49b03f32bebc3248a44c1a1410d7b641
#
_entry.id   49b03f32bebc3248a44c1a1410d7b641
#
_cell.length_a   1.000
_cell.length_b   1.000
_cell.length_c   1.000
_cell.angle_alpha   90.00
_cell.angle_beta   90.00
_cell.angle_gamma   90.00
#
_symmetry.space_group_name_H-M   'P 1'
#
loop_
_entity.id
_entity.type
_entity.pdbx_description
1 polymer ?
#
loop_
_entity_poly.entity_id
_entity_poly.type
_entity_poly.pdbx_seq_one_letter_code
_entity_poly.pdbx_strand_id
1 'polypeptide(L)'
;LRSAAVDVGVDLRLGVAVTGVAEHPDGVTAHTDTGSHTARWLVAAEGASSPIRKALGISFVDQGFDQDWLVLDVRLRRPVPTLSPFVQQICDPARPVTYVVGHGDYRRWEFQLQPGETRDEMVADARVWELLEPWLTPDDAELVRAVVYRFHATVADSMRASRVFLAGDAAHQMPPFLGQGLCSGIRDAANLAWKLQLVDDGIADDVLLDTYGSERLPHAAGVVAHAVDTGRLIDELSGRAPASTDLDAAYGGGRPFPILEHGIRVGDHSAVGRQVPQPTIDGRPLDDLLGSGFAVVVDGDGLVDAATARWGDLASIVVVPAGTMPLALPPGGAVIVRPDRYVAAVAHDAAEFAASSDALLHQLGIRRATPERTTT
;
A
#
# COMPACT_ATOMS: atom_id res chain seq x y z
N LEU A 1 13.11 -3.66 -9.36
CA LEU A 1 13.10 -4.05 -7.95
C LEU A 1 14.07 -5.20 -7.65
N ARG A 2 14.04 -6.35 -8.39
CA ARG A 2 14.92 -7.50 -8.12
C ARG A 2 16.40 -7.11 -8.16
N SER A 3 16.85 -6.45 -9.23
CA SER A 3 18.24 -5.97 -9.34
C SER A 3 18.60 -5.06 -8.17
N ALA A 4 17.77 -4.06 -7.88
CA ALA A 4 18.00 -3.14 -6.78
C ALA A 4 18.06 -3.85 -5.41
N ALA A 5 17.26 -4.90 -5.19
CA ALA A 5 17.33 -5.68 -3.96
C ALA A 5 18.70 -6.40 -3.83
N VAL A 6 19.17 -7.00 -4.91
CA VAL A 6 20.50 -7.67 -4.93
C VAL A 6 21.63 -6.64 -4.72
N ASP A 7 21.53 -5.47 -5.36
CA ASP A 7 22.53 -4.40 -5.26
C ASP A 7 22.70 -3.87 -3.82
N VAL A 8 21.63 -3.95 -3.00
CA VAL A 8 21.70 -3.59 -1.57
C VAL A 8 21.93 -4.79 -0.64
N GLY A 9 22.32 -5.95 -1.18
CA GLY A 9 22.75 -7.10 -0.40
C GLY A 9 21.65 -8.08 0.01
N VAL A 10 20.46 -8.00 -0.58
CA VAL A 10 19.40 -9.01 -0.34
C VAL A 10 19.80 -10.35 -0.99
N ASP A 11 19.79 -11.44 -0.21
CA ASP A 11 19.96 -12.80 -0.70
C ASP A 11 18.64 -13.25 -1.38
N LEU A 12 18.57 -13.08 -2.69
CA LEU A 12 17.39 -13.42 -3.50
C LEU A 12 17.49 -14.84 -4.05
N ARG A 13 16.65 -15.74 -3.55
CA ARG A 13 16.58 -17.14 -3.94
C ARG A 13 15.33 -17.43 -4.75
N LEU A 14 15.48 -17.53 -6.06
CA LEU A 14 14.39 -17.86 -6.98
C LEU A 14 14.25 -19.38 -7.13
N GLY A 15 13.00 -19.83 -7.37
CA GLY A 15 12.70 -21.25 -7.54
C GLY A 15 12.76 -22.06 -6.24
N VAL A 16 12.79 -21.40 -5.09
CA VAL A 16 12.78 -22.05 -3.76
C VAL A 16 11.39 -21.86 -3.14
N ALA A 17 10.69 -22.96 -2.91
CA ALA A 17 9.35 -22.94 -2.34
C ALA A 17 9.41 -23.08 -0.80
N VAL A 18 8.74 -22.20 -0.08
CA VAL A 18 8.53 -22.34 1.36
C VAL A 18 7.42 -23.38 1.60
N THR A 19 7.72 -24.42 2.36
CA THR A 19 6.84 -25.55 2.63
C THR A 19 6.25 -25.53 4.04
N GLY A 20 6.81 -24.72 4.94
CA GLY A 20 6.33 -24.60 6.31
C GLY A 20 7.09 -23.55 7.11
N VAL A 21 6.57 -23.25 8.29
CA VAL A 21 7.13 -22.28 9.24
C VAL A 21 7.10 -22.88 10.65
N ALA A 22 8.18 -22.70 11.40
CA ALA A 22 8.25 -23.06 12.83
C ALA A 22 8.78 -21.87 13.64
N GLU A 23 8.05 -21.51 14.69
CA GLU A 23 8.45 -20.42 15.59
C GLU A 23 9.27 -20.95 16.77
N HIS A 24 10.21 -20.13 17.24
CA HIS A 24 11.08 -20.37 18.37
C HIS A 24 11.10 -19.13 19.27
N PRO A 25 11.55 -19.24 20.55
CA PRO A 25 11.65 -18.08 21.43
C PRO A 25 12.43 -16.91 20.82
N ASP A 26 13.52 -17.21 20.09
CA ASP A 26 14.45 -16.21 19.57
C ASP A 26 14.35 -15.96 18.06
N GLY A 27 13.42 -16.63 17.37
CA GLY A 27 13.31 -16.51 15.91
C GLY A 27 12.22 -17.37 15.27
N VAL A 28 12.28 -17.42 13.97
CA VAL A 28 11.38 -18.21 13.11
C VAL A 28 12.20 -18.94 12.05
N THR A 29 11.86 -20.20 11.80
CA THR A 29 12.46 -21.02 10.74
C THR A 29 11.47 -21.21 9.60
N ALA A 30 11.86 -20.81 8.41
CA ALA A 30 11.19 -21.16 7.16
C ALA A 30 11.77 -22.47 6.63
N HIS A 31 10.93 -23.48 6.49
CA HIS A 31 11.27 -24.73 5.81
C HIS A 31 11.02 -24.57 4.32
N THR A 32 11.96 -25.02 3.50
CA THR A 32 11.86 -24.94 2.04
C THR A 32 12.11 -26.32 1.42
N ASP A 33 11.84 -26.47 0.14
CA ASP A 33 12.14 -27.66 -0.65
C ASP A 33 13.65 -27.93 -0.79
N THR A 34 14.51 -26.94 -0.48
CA THR A 34 15.97 -27.04 -0.58
C THR A 34 16.69 -26.98 0.76
N GLY A 35 15.96 -26.82 1.88
CA GLY A 35 16.54 -26.72 3.24
C GLY A 35 15.73 -25.83 4.17
N SER A 36 16.36 -25.33 5.22
CA SER A 36 15.70 -24.46 6.21
C SER A 36 16.51 -23.21 6.47
N HIS A 37 15.81 -22.11 6.72
CA HIS A 37 16.40 -20.79 6.98
C HIS A 37 15.81 -20.21 8.25
N THR A 38 16.66 -19.77 9.18
CA THR A 38 16.23 -19.16 10.45
C THR A 38 16.53 -17.68 10.44
N ALA A 39 15.56 -16.88 10.92
CA ALA A 39 15.65 -15.45 11.05
C ALA A 39 14.95 -14.97 12.33
N ARG A 40 15.14 -13.72 12.72
CA ARG A 40 14.39 -13.09 13.83
C ARG A 40 12.91 -12.93 13.49
N TRP A 41 12.62 -12.57 12.24
CA TRP A 41 11.32 -12.24 11.72
C TRP A 41 11.07 -12.91 10.38
N LEU A 42 9.81 -13.17 10.06
CA LEU A 42 9.36 -13.64 8.75
C LEU A 42 8.23 -12.77 8.24
N VAL A 43 8.31 -12.34 6.97
CA VAL A 43 7.22 -11.64 6.30
C VAL A 43 6.64 -12.56 5.23
N ALA A 44 5.40 -12.99 5.43
CA ALA A 44 4.65 -13.82 4.50
C ALA A 44 3.98 -12.91 3.46
N ALA A 45 4.52 -12.90 2.25
CA ALA A 45 4.03 -12.12 1.11
C ALA A 45 3.80 -13.02 -0.12
N GLU A 46 3.39 -14.29 0.12
CA GLU A 46 3.25 -15.32 -0.90
C GLU A 46 1.90 -15.29 -1.64
N GLY A 47 1.15 -14.19 -1.46
CA GLY A 47 -0.04 -13.90 -2.24
C GLY A 47 -1.34 -14.48 -1.67
N ALA A 48 -2.40 -14.39 -2.47
CA ALA A 48 -3.80 -14.66 -2.07
C ALA A 48 -4.02 -16.03 -1.42
N SER A 49 -3.32 -17.05 -1.88
CA SER A 49 -3.47 -18.42 -1.37
C SER A 49 -2.70 -18.69 -0.08
N SER A 50 -1.85 -17.78 0.35
CA SER A 50 -0.91 -17.84 1.48
C SER A 50 -1.00 -19.10 2.34
N PRO A 51 -0.12 -20.10 2.16
CA PRO A 51 -0.06 -21.27 3.02
C PRO A 51 0.39 -20.94 4.43
N ILE A 52 1.27 -19.93 4.60
CA ILE A 52 1.74 -19.47 5.92
C ILE A 52 0.58 -18.88 6.71
N ARG A 53 -0.22 -17.98 6.12
CA ARG A 53 -1.41 -17.43 6.78
C ARG A 53 -2.33 -18.53 7.29
N LYS A 54 -2.61 -19.53 6.44
CA LYS A 54 -3.46 -20.68 6.80
C LYS A 54 -2.85 -21.52 7.92
N ALA A 55 -1.54 -21.78 7.87
CA ALA A 55 -0.83 -22.55 8.90
C ALA A 55 -0.85 -21.83 10.26
N LEU A 56 -0.84 -20.49 10.27
CA LEU A 56 -0.97 -19.68 11.48
C LEU A 56 -2.41 -19.58 12.00
N GLY A 57 -3.40 -20.13 11.28
CA GLY A 57 -4.81 -20.06 11.67
C GLY A 57 -5.43 -18.66 11.49
N ILE A 58 -4.76 -17.75 10.76
CA ILE A 58 -5.28 -16.41 10.48
C ILE A 58 -6.35 -16.51 9.39
N SER A 59 -7.58 -16.08 9.71
CA SER A 59 -8.72 -16.14 8.81
C SER A 59 -8.85 -14.88 7.94
N PHE A 60 -9.51 -15.03 6.80
CA PHE A 60 -9.99 -13.88 6.03
C PHE A 60 -11.41 -13.52 6.45
N VAL A 61 -11.65 -12.23 6.65
CA VAL A 61 -12.97 -11.63 6.79
C VAL A 61 -13.45 -11.19 5.42
N ASP A 62 -14.56 -11.78 4.95
CA ASP A 62 -15.17 -11.45 3.66
C ASP A 62 -15.86 -10.09 3.72
N GLN A 63 -15.59 -9.23 2.73
CA GLN A 63 -16.17 -7.90 2.58
C GLN A 63 -17.36 -7.88 1.60
N GLY A 64 -17.84 -9.06 1.19
CA GLY A 64 -19.08 -9.20 0.42
C GLY A 64 -18.94 -8.83 -1.06
N PHE A 65 -17.83 -9.19 -1.69
CA PHE A 65 -17.65 -9.09 -3.14
C PHE A 65 -16.99 -10.35 -3.70
N ASP A 66 -17.64 -10.95 -4.72
CA ASP A 66 -17.19 -12.18 -5.32
C ASP A 66 -17.68 -12.27 -6.78
N GLN A 67 -16.81 -12.05 -7.76
CA GLN A 67 -17.16 -12.06 -9.18
C GLN A 67 -16.05 -12.69 -10.01
N ASP A 68 -16.43 -13.49 -11.01
CA ASP A 68 -15.50 -14.02 -12.01
C ASP A 68 -15.31 -13.04 -13.17
N TRP A 69 -14.04 -12.74 -13.50
CA TRP A 69 -13.66 -11.84 -14.59
C TRP A 69 -12.58 -12.50 -15.45
N LEU A 70 -12.79 -12.48 -16.79
CA LEU A 70 -11.77 -12.86 -17.77
C LEU A 70 -10.80 -11.69 -17.94
N VAL A 71 -9.53 -11.92 -17.65
CA VAL A 71 -8.45 -10.95 -17.87
C VAL A 71 -7.65 -11.37 -19.09
N LEU A 72 -7.63 -10.50 -20.09
CA LEU A 72 -6.90 -10.67 -21.35
C LEU A 72 -5.76 -9.67 -21.42
N ASP A 73 -4.54 -10.16 -21.56
CA ASP A 73 -3.39 -9.33 -21.91
C ASP A 73 -3.01 -9.58 -23.36
N VAL A 74 -2.89 -8.52 -24.13
CA VAL A 74 -2.41 -8.58 -25.52
C VAL A 74 -1.21 -7.66 -25.70
N ARG A 75 -0.40 -7.97 -26.72
CA ARG A 75 0.67 -7.12 -27.22
C ARG A 75 0.34 -6.69 -28.64
N LEU A 76 0.22 -5.38 -28.88
CA LEU A 76 -0.05 -4.83 -30.19
C LEU A 76 1.12 -5.12 -31.14
N ARG A 77 0.83 -5.54 -32.35
CA ARG A 77 1.79 -5.76 -33.46
C ARG A 77 2.03 -4.47 -34.23
N ARG A 78 1.08 -3.55 -34.17
CA ARG A 78 1.08 -2.24 -34.84
C ARG A 78 0.25 -1.23 -34.06
N PRO A 79 0.44 0.08 -34.26
CA PRO A 79 -0.45 1.07 -33.69
C PRO A 79 -1.90 0.87 -34.15
N VAL A 80 -2.84 0.95 -33.22
CA VAL A 80 -4.29 0.90 -33.45
C VAL A 80 -4.90 2.22 -32.99
N PRO A 81 -5.06 3.21 -33.88
CA PRO A 81 -5.44 4.60 -33.52
C PRO A 81 -6.84 4.72 -32.91
N THR A 82 -7.69 3.71 -33.07
CA THR A 82 -9.05 3.67 -32.48
C THR A 82 -9.07 3.31 -31.02
N LEU A 83 -7.97 2.77 -30.48
CA LEU A 83 -7.87 2.49 -29.04
C LEU A 83 -7.70 3.77 -28.25
N SER A 84 -8.41 3.85 -27.12
CA SER A 84 -8.24 4.97 -26.17
C SER A 84 -6.81 5.03 -25.63
N PRO A 85 -6.23 6.22 -25.48
CA PRO A 85 -4.96 6.39 -24.76
C PRO A 85 -5.15 6.35 -23.24
N PHE A 86 -6.38 6.21 -22.75
CA PHE A 86 -6.73 6.21 -21.33
C PHE A 86 -7.38 4.90 -20.92
N VAL A 87 -7.24 4.56 -19.63
CA VAL A 87 -8.03 3.49 -19.00
C VAL A 87 -9.50 3.85 -19.06
N GLN A 88 -10.34 2.87 -19.40
CA GLN A 88 -11.79 3.03 -19.54
C GLN A 88 -12.52 1.95 -18.75
N GLN A 89 -13.55 2.34 -18.02
CA GLN A 89 -14.58 1.45 -17.54
C GLN A 89 -15.80 1.58 -18.46
N ILE A 90 -16.10 0.51 -19.18
CA ILE A 90 -17.24 0.44 -20.11
C ILE A 90 -18.37 -0.27 -19.38
N CYS A 91 -19.40 0.49 -19.01
CA CYS A 91 -20.56 -0.01 -18.28
C CYS A 91 -21.66 -0.42 -19.27
N ASP A 92 -21.36 -1.42 -20.12
CA ASP A 92 -22.33 -1.96 -21.06
C ASP A 92 -23.32 -2.89 -20.32
N PRO A 93 -24.65 -2.69 -20.45
CA PRO A 93 -25.66 -3.59 -19.86
C PRO A 93 -25.48 -5.05 -20.27
N ALA A 94 -25.01 -5.32 -21.48
CA ALA A 94 -24.75 -6.68 -21.94
C ALA A 94 -23.54 -7.29 -21.21
N ARG A 95 -22.45 -6.53 -21.05
CA ARG A 95 -21.23 -6.99 -20.37
C ARG A 95 -20.36 -5.81 -19.94
N PRO A 96 -20.15 -5.57 -18.65
CA PRO A 96 -19.14 -4.63 -18.18
C PRO A 96 -17.74 -5.04 -18.62
N VAL A 97 -16.95 -4.05 -19.06
CA VAL A 97 -15.58 -4.25 -19.53
C VAL A 97 -14.67 -3.17 -18.98
N THR A 98 -13.53 -3.56 -18.43
CA THR A 98 -12.44 -2.63 -18.11
C THR A 98 -11.37 -2.72 -19.19
N TYR A 99 -11.02 -1.61 -19.80
CA TYR A 99 -9.87 -1.48 -20.70
C TYR A 99 -8.73 -0.77 -20.00
N VAL A 100 -7.53 -1.35 -20.05
CA VAL A 100 -6.34 -0.81 -19.37
C VAL A 100 -5.20 -0.64 -20.36
N VAL A 101 -4.60 0.55 -20.36
CA VAL A 101 -3.38 0.85 -21.12
C VAL A 101 -2.18 0.35 -20.31
N GLY A 102 -1.48 -0.64 -20.86
CA GLY A 102 -0.26 -1.19 -20.29
C GLY A 102 1.00 -0.42 -20.70
N HIS A 103 2.16 -0.91 -20.30
CA HIS A 103 3.44 -0.34 -20.71
C HIS A 103 3.73 -0.66 -22.19
N GLY A 104 4.16 0.33 -22.97
CA GLY A 104 4.48 0.17 -24.39
C GLY A 104 3.27 -0.34 -25.19
N ASP A 105 3.46 -1.47 -25.87
CA ASP A 105 2.43 -2.06 -26.74
C ASP A 105 1.47 -2.98 -26.02
N TYR A 106 1.56 -3.11 -24.69
CA TYR A 106 0.64 -3.96 -23.91
C TYR A 106 -0.69 -3.26 -23.70
N ARG A 107 -1.78 -4.05 -23.85
CA ARG A 107 -3.17 -3.64 -23.54
C ARG A 107 -3.84 -4.77 -22.77
N ARG A 108 -4.79 -4.41 -21.93
CA ARG A 108 -5.57 -5.37 -21.15
C ARG A 108 -7.05 -5.06 -21.27
N TRP A 109 -7.82 -6.14 -21.40
CA TRP A 109 -9.27 -6.11 -21.22
C TRP A 109 -9.65 -7.05 -20.08
N GLU A 110 -10.61 -6.62 -19.27
CA GLU A 110 -11.20 -7.41 -18.21
C GLU A 110 -12.70 -7.48 -18.47
N PHE A 111 -13.22 -8.67 -18.72
CA PHE A 111 -14.63 -8.93 -19.05
C PHE A 111 -15.30 -9.64 -17.90
N GLN A 112 -16.40 -9.09 -17.37
CA GLN A 112 -17.19 -9.79 -16.37
C GLN A 112 -17.84 -11.03 -16.98
N LEU A 113 -17.74 -12.20 -16.33
CA LEU A 113 -18.42 -13.40 -16.76
C LEU A 113 -19.93 -13.26 -16.56
N GLN A 114 -20.70 -13.76 -17.52
CA GLN A 114 -22.15 -13.79 -17.45
C GLN A 114 -22.65 -15.09 -16.83
N PRO A 115 -23.88 -15.13 -16.28
CA PRO A 115 -24.48 -16.36 -15.78
C PRO A 115 -24.48 -17.45 -16.86
N GLY A 116 -23.96 -18.62 -16.50
CA GLY A 116 -23.87 -19.78 -17.40
C GLY A 116 -22.56 -19.89 -18.19
N GLU A 117 -21.70 -18.87 -18.20
CA GLU A 117 -20.37 -18.95 -18.81
C GLU A 117 -19.40 -19.70 -17.88
N THR A 118 -18.62 -20.59 -18.47
CA THR A 118 -17.59 -21.35 -17.75
C THR A 118 -16.20 -20.78 -17.98
N ARG A 119 -15.29 -20.99 -17.02
CA ARG A 119 -13.91 -20.52 -17.11
C ARG A 119 -13.20 -21.05 -18.35
N ASP A 120 -13.39 -22.35 -18.64
CA ASP A 120 -12.71 -23.02 -19.74
C ASP A 120 -13.20 -22.51 -21.12
N GLU A 121 -14.50 -22.26 -21.27
CA GLU A 121 -15.05 -21.66 -22.47
C GLU A 121 -14.54 -20.23 -22.70
N MET A 122 -14.46 -19.45 -21.65
CA MET A 122 -14.08 -18.03 -21.73
C MET A 122 -12.61 -17.80 -22.08
N VAL A 123 -11.71 -18.75 -21.78
CA VAL A 123 -10.29 -18.66 -22.14
C VAL A 123 -9.97 -19.29 -23.50
N ALA A 124 -10.94 -19.89 -24.19
CA ALA A 124 -10.73 -20.47 -25.51
C ALA A 124 -10.43 -19.37 -26.55
N ASP A 125 -9.42 -19.56 -27.39
CA ASP A 125 -8.92 -18.55 -28.34
C ASP A 125 -10.04 -17.94 -29.19
N ALA A 126 -10.97 -18.79 -29.71
CA ALA A 126 -12.09 -18.32 -30.52
C ALA A 126 -12.99 -17.35 -29.73
N ARG A 127 -13.28 -17.67 -28.47
CA ARG A 127 -14.09 -16.82 -27.58
C ARG A 127 -13.38 -15.53 -27.22
N VAL A 128 -12.08 -15.59 -26.94
CA VAL A 128 -11.24 -14.42 -26.67
C VAL A 128 -11.26 -13.42 -27.82
N TRP A 129 -11.06 -13.91 -29.07
CA TRP A 129 -11.05 -13.01 -30.22
C TRP A 129 -12.46 -12.54 -30.62
N GLU A 130 -13.52 -13.30 -30.35
CA GLU A 130 -14.90 -12.82 -30.45
C GLU A 130 -15.17 -11.65 -29.49
N LEU A 131 -14.70 -11.74 -28.24
CA LEU A 131 -14.86 -10.66 -27.26
C LEU A 131 -14.04 -9.41 -27.58
N LEU A 132 -12.88 -9.57 -28.23
CA LEU A 132 -12.00 -8.48 -28.63
C LEU A 132 -12.39 -7.84 -29.97
N GLU A 133 -13.26 -8.45 -30.76
CA GLU A 133 -13.63 -8.00 -32.11
C GLU A 133 -14.00 -6.51 -32.21
N PRO A 134 -14.68 -5.88 -31.24
CA PRO A 134 -14.98 -4.45 -31.30
C PRO A 134 -13.74 -3.54 -31.29
N TRP A 135 -12.59 -4.04 -30.87
CA TRP A 135 -11.36 -3.26 -30.69
C TRP A 135 -10.19 -3.76 -31.52
N LEU A 136 -10.03 -5.08 -31.65
CA LEU A 136 -8.86 -5.73 -32.23
C LEU A 136 -9.23 -6.99 -33.01
N THR A 137 -8.38 -7.28 -33.99
CA THR A 137 -8.35 -8.58 -34.70
C THR A 137 -7.04 -9.31 -34.39
N PRO A 138 -6.91 -10.62 -34.71
CA PRO A 138 -5.65 -11.36 -34.59
C PRO A 138 -4.48 -10.76 -35.38
N ASP A 139 -4.75 -9.97 -36.42
CA ASP A 139 -3.73 -9.27 -37.22
C ASP A 139 -3.16 -8.05 -36.48
N ASP A 140 -3.94 -7.44 -35.56
CA ASP A 140 -3.56 -6.26 -34.84
C ASP A 140 -2.68 -6.57 -33.61
N ALA A 141 -2.91 -7.74 -32.98
CA ALA A 141 -2.28 -8.06 -31.72
C ALA A 141 -1.99 -9.56 -31.56
N GLU A 142 -1.15 -9.86 -30.59
CA GLU A 142 -0.84 -11.20 -30.11
C GLU A 142 -1.47 -11.38 -28.72
N LEU A 143 -2.19 -12.47 -28.50
CA LEU A 143 -2.68 -12.84 -27.17
C LEU A 143 -1.49 -13.32 -26.32
N VAL A 144 -1.25 -12.63 -25.22
CA VAL A 144 -0.17 -12.96 -24.27
C VAL A 144 -0.71 -13.82 -23.14
N ARG A 145 -1.94 -13.53 -22.69
CA ARG A 145 -2.57 -14.24 -21.57
C ARG A 145 -4.09 -14.14 -21.65
N ALA A 146 -4.76 -15.25 -21.34
CA ALA A 146 -6.19 -15.30 -21.07
C ALA A 146 -6.41 -16.11 -19.77
N VAL A 147 -6.95 -15.50 -18.74
CA VAL A 147 -7.17 -16.16 -17.44
C VAL A 147 -8.45 -15.62 -16.80
N VAL A 148 -9.29 -16.50 -16.30
CA VAL A 148 -10.41 -16.09 -15.44
C VAL A 148 -9.95 -16.03 -13.99
N TYR A 149 -9.99 -14.84 -13.42
CA TYR A 149 -9.80 -14.59 -11.99
C TYR A 149 -11.14 -14.45 -11.29
N ARG A 150 -11.20 -14.97 -10.08
CA ARG A 150 -12.25 -14.65 -9.15
C ARG A 150 -11.79 -13.50 -8.27
N PHE A 151 -12.46 -12.35 -8.40
CA PHE A 151 -12.15 -11.17 -7.62
C PHE A 151 -12.85 -11.26 -6.27
N HIS A 152 -12.06 -11.36 -5.22
CA HIS A 152 -12.52 -11.39 -3.83
C HIS A 152 -12.25 -10.04 -3.16
N ALA A 153 -13.04 -9.75 -2.15
CA ALA A 153 -12.78 -8.66 -1.22
C ALA A 153 -12.64 -9.26 0.19
N THR A 154 -11.41 -9.46 0.63
CA THR A 154 -11.14 -10.07 1.93
C THR A 154 -10.00 -9.36 2.66
N VAL A 155 -10.06 -9.33 4.00
CA VAL A 155 -9.00 -8.79 4.86
C VAL A 155 -8.71 -9.81 5.95
N ALA A 156 -7.44 -10.06 6.24
CA ALA A 156 -7.05 -10.93 7.34
C ALA A 156 -7.55 -10.38 8.69
N ASP A 157 -7.90 -11.24 9.62
CA ASP A 157 -8.29 -10.84 10.98
C ASP A 157 -7.08 -10.40 11.82
N SER A 158 -5.86 -10.75 11.41
CA SER A 158 -4.60 -10.28 11.96
C SER A 158 -3.52 -10.16 10.89
N MET A 159 -2.63 -9.17 11.01
CA MET A 159 -1.44 -9.05 10.17
C MET A 159 -0.15 -9.51 10.87
N ARG A 160 -0.24 -9.95 12.14
CA ARG A 160 0.90 -10.45 12.92
C ARG A 160 0.49 -11.69 13.72
N ALA A 161 1.34 -12.69 13.72
CA ALA A 161 1.34 -13.80 14.69
C ALA A 161 2.77 -13.92 15.21
N SER A 162 3.00 -13.50 16.47
CA SER A 162 4.32 -13.52 17.10
C SER A 162 5.42 -12.88 16.22
N ARG A 163 6.29 -13.71 15.61
CA ARG A 163 7.42 -13.27 14.76
C ARG A 163 7.12 -13.30 13.26
N VAL A 164 5.89 -13.64 12.88
CA VAL A 164 5.47 -13.72 11.49
C VAL A 164 4.49 -12.58 11.16
N PHE A 165 4.74 -11.89 10.06
CA PHE A 165 3.91 -10.80 9.55
C PHE A 165 3.33 -11.18 8.20
N LEU A 166 2.11 -10.74 7.92
CA LEU A 166 1.48 -10.85 6.61
C LEU A 166 1.57 -9.52 5.87
N ALA A 167 1.81 -9.55 4.55
CA ALA A 167 1.83 -8.35 3.71
C ALA A 167 1.23 -8.63 2.33
N GLY A 168 0.66 -7.58 1.71
CA GLY A 168 0.04 -7.67 0.39
C GLY A 168 -1.12 -8.65 0.33
N ASP A 169 -1.27 -9.37 -0.77
CA ASP A 169 -2.39 -10.29 -1.00
C ASP A 169 -2.46 -11.45 0.01
N ALA A 170 -1.39 -11.72 0.76
CA ALA A 170 -1.43 -12.65 1.89
C ALA A 170 -2.28 -12.11 3.06
N ALA A 171 -2.38 -10.78 3.18
CA ALA A 171 -3.12 -10.08 4.23
C ALA A 171 -4.47 -9.51 3.76
N HIS A 172 -4.60 -9.11 2.49
CA HIS A 172 -5.83 -8.51 1.97
C HIS A 172 -5.93 -8.69 0.45
N GLN A 173 -7.14 -8.97 -0.01
CA GLN A 173 -7.47 -9.10 -1.42
C GLN A 173 -8.58 -8.11 -1.77
N MET A 174 -8.48 -7.51 -2.94
CA MET A 174 -9.45 -6.53 -3.42
C MET A 174 -9.70 -6.64 -4.91
N PRO A 175 -10.91 -6.30 -5.37
CA PRO A 175 -11.18 -6.15 -6.80
C PRO A 175 -10.24 -5.12 -7.43
N PRO A 176 -9.80 -5.31 -8.69
CA PRO A 176 -8.76 -4.49 -9.30
C PRO A 176 -9.23 -3.12 -9.78
N PHE A 177 -10.49 -2.78 -9.65
CA PHE A 177 -11.13 -1.59 -10.24
C PHE A 177 -10.46 -0.25 -9.88
N LEU A 178 -9.74 -0.18 -8.75
CA LEU A 178 -8.98 0.99 -8.34
C LEU A 178 -7.48 0.88 -8.63
N GLY A 179 -6.99 -0.29 -9.05
CA GLY A 179 -5.57 -0.55 -9.22
C GLY A 179 -4.75 -0.46 -7.93
N GLN A 180 -5.36 -0.67 -6.75
CA GLN A 180 -4.72 -0.39 -5.46
C GLN A 180 -4.09 -1.61 -4.76
N GLY A 181 -4.26 -2.84 -5.27
CA GLY A 181 -3.72 -4.04 -4.62
C GLY A 181 -2.21 -3.98 -4.44
N LEU A 182 -1.46 -3.78 -5.52
CA LEU A 182 0.00 -3.62 -5.47
C LEU A 182 0.42 -2.45 -4.58
N CYS A 183 -0.25 -1.30 -4.69
CA CYS A 183 0.05 -0.12 -3.90
C CYS A 183 -0.19 -0.36 -2.39
N SER A 184 -1.21 -1.12 -2.02
CA SER A 184 -1.47 -1.50 -0.63
C SER A 184 -0.36 -2.40 -0.08
N GLY A 185 0.09 -3.41 -0.85
CA GLY A 185 1.22 -4.25 -0.46
C GLY A 185 2.54 -3.47 -0.30
N ILE A 186 2.79 -2.48 -1.17
CA ILE A 186 3.95 -1.58 -1.02
C ILE A 186 3.83 -0.76 0.27
N ARG A 187 2.63 -0.26 0.61
CA ARG A 187 2.40 0.45 1.87
C ARG A 187 2.59 -0.45 3.09
N ASP A 188 2.20 -1.72 3.01
CA ASP A 188 2.48 -2.70 4.07
C ASP A 188 3.98 -2.86 4.28
N ALA A 189 4.72 -3.11 3.20
CA ALA A 189 6.17 -3.27 3.26
C ALA A 189 6.87 -2.01 3.80
N ALA A 190 6.46 -0.82 3.31
CA ALA A 190 7.00 0.45 3.77
C ALA A 190 6.72 0.69 5.26
N ASN A 191 5.50 0.37 5.74
CA ASN A 191 5.10 0.52 7.13
C ASN A 191 5.85 -0.44 8.07
N LEU A 192 6.05 -1.68 7.65
CA LEU A 192 6.69 -2.71 8.46
C LEU A 192 8.21 -2.56 8.51
N ALA A 193 8.85 -2.22 7.39
CA ALA A 193 10.30 -2.25 7.24
C ALA A 193 11.03 -1.35 8.26
N TRP A 194 10.61 -0.09 8.41
CA TRP A 194 11.26 0.81 9.35
C TRP A 194 11.03 0.43 10.83
N LYS A 195 9.88 -0.20 11.13
CA LYS A 195 9.58 -0.70 12.48
C LYS A 195 10.48 -1.87 12.84
N LEU A 196 10.62 -2.83 11.90
CA LEU A 196 11.55 -3.94 12.05
C LEU A 196 12.98 -3.45 12.24
N GLN A 197 13.40 -2.45 11.46
CA GLN A 197 14.74 -1.87 11.56
C GLN A 197 14.98 -1.26 12.95
N LEU A 198 14.08 -0.41 13.46
CA LEU A 198 14.26 0.22 14.77
C LEU A 198 14.34 -0.80 15.91
N VAL A 199 13.56 -1.90 15.81
CA VAL A 199 13.58 -2.99 16.80
C VAL A 199 14.85 -3.83 16.64
N ASP A 200 15.29 -4.09 15.43
CA ASP A 200 16.51 -4.86 15.15
C ASP A 200 17.77 -4.14 15.61
N ASP A 201 17.79 -2.82 15.42
CA ASP A 201 18.87 -1.94 15.89
C ASP A 201 18.84 -1.70 17.41
N GLY A 202 17.84 -2.20 18.14
CA GLY A 202 17.66 -2.00 19.57
C GLY A 202 17.28 -0.56 19.96
N ILE A 203 16.81 0.25 19.00
CA ILE A 203 16.38 1.62 19.22
C ILE A 203 14.96 1.66 19.81
N ALA A 204 14.10 0.74 19.38
CA ALA A 204 12.72 0.62 19.84
C ALA A 204 12.44 -0.77 20.43
N ASP A 205 11.44 -0.85 21.30
CA ASP A 205 10.96 -2.11 21.85
C ASP A 205 10.06 -2.87 20.86
N ASP A 206 9.96 -4.20 21.00
CA ASP A 206 9.16 -5.09 20.14
C ASP A 206 7.67 -4.70 20.05
N VAL A 207 7.16 -4.02 21.09
CA VAL A 207 5.79 -3.48 21.12
C VAL A 207 5.49 -2.52 19.96
N LEU A 208 6.51 -1.88 19.37
CA LEU A 208 6.38 -1.07 18.16
C LEU A 208 5.78 -1.89 16.99
N LEU A 209 6.13 -3.17 16.90
CA LEU A 209 5.68 -4.04 15.82
C LEU A 209 4.18 -4.36 15.88
N ASP A 210 3.54 -4.22 17.07
CA ASP A 210 2.08 -4.38 17.22
C ASP A 210 1.32 -3.26 16.50
N THR A 211 1.97 -2.12 16.32
CA THR A 211 1.37 -1.00 15.59
C THR A 211 1.23 -1.26 14.09
N TYR A 212 1.92 -2.26 13.54
CA TYR A 212 1.77 -2.66 12.14
C TYR A 212 0.33 -3.06 11.83
N GLY A 213 -0.20 -4.01 12.61
CA GLY A 213 -1.58 -4.48 12.44
C GLY A 213 -2.60 -3.39 12.72
N SER A 214 -2.45 -2.65 13.82
CA SER A 214 -3.41 -1.59 14.19
C SER A 214 -3.45 -0.43 13.21
N GLU A 215 -2.38 -0.16 12.48
CA GLU A 215 -2.31 0.85 11.42
C GLU A 215 -2.80 0.32 10.08
N ARG A 216 -2.33 -0.88 9.68
CA ARG A 216 -2.52 -1.37 8.32
C ARG A 216 -3.86 -2.07 8.08
N LEU A 217 -4.39 -2.81 9.07
CA LEU A 217 -5.69 -3.49 8.92
C LEU A 217 -6.84 -2.53 8.59
N PRO A 218 -7.12 -1.48 9.38
CA PRO A 218 -8.22 -0.58 9.07
C PRO A 218 -7.97 0.19 7.77
N HIS A 219 -6.72 0.58 7.49
CA HIS A 219 -6.38 1.24 6.24
C HIS A 219 -6.63 0.33 5.02
N ALA A 220 -6.16 -0.93 5.05
CA ALA A 220 -6.39 -1.89 3.98
C ALA A 220 -7.88 -2.20 3.81
N ALA A 221 -8.61 -2.39 4.91
CA ALA A 221 -10.06 -2.60 4.88
C ALA A 221 -10.80 -1.42 4.22
N GLY A 222 -10.40 -0.17 4.50
CA GLY A 222 -10.95 1.01 3.82
C GLY A 222 -10.68 1.01 2.32
N VAL A 223 -9.47 0.63 1.87
CA VAL A 223 -9.16 0.51 0.43
C VAL A 223 -9.96 -0.61 -0.22
N VAL A 224 -10.11 -1.76 0.46
CA VAL A 224 -10.94 -2.89 -0.02
C VAL A 224 -12.41 -2.45 -0.16
N ALA A 225 -12.96 -1.75 0.85
CA ALA A 225 -14.32 -1.23 0.80
C ALA A 225 -14.53 -0.29 -0.40
N HIS A 226 -13.60 0.63 -0.65
CA HIS A 226 -13.67 1.51 -1.84
C HIS A 226 -13.63 0.73 -3.16
N ALA A 227 -12.86 -0.36 -3.24
CA ALA A 227 -12.83 -1.21 -4.42
C ALA A 227 -14.17 -1.95 -4.62
N VAL A 228 -14.77 -2.43 -3.55
CA VAL A 228 -16.12 -3.04 -3.55
C VAL A 228 -17.18 -2.04 -4.00
N ASP A 229 -17.18 -0.83 -3.46
CA ASP A 229 -18.14 0.22 -3.84
C ASP A 229 -17.97 0.61 -5.32
N THR A 230 -16.75 0.62 -5.84
CA THR A 230 -16.50 0.82 -7.28
C THR A 230 -17.09 -0.33 -8.11
N GLY A 231 -16.95 -1.58 -7.66
CA GLY A 231 -17.58 -2.73 -8.34
C GLY A 231 -19.10 -2.66 -8.36
N ARG A 232 -19.71 -2.28 -7.23
CA ARG A 232 -21.16 -2.06 -7.14
C ARG A 232 -21.63 -0.94 -8.07
N LEU A 233 -20.87 0.16 -8.14
CA LEU A 233 -21.15 1.25 -9.06
C LEU A 233 -21.09 0.81 -10.52
N ILE A 234 -20.14 -0.05 -10.89
CA ILE A 234 -20.08 -0.63 -12.24
C ILE A 234 -21.37 -1.41 -12.55
N ASP A 235 -21.86 -2.20 -11.61
CA ASP A 235 -23.11 -2.95 -11.78
C ASP A 235 -24.33 -2.00 -11.88
N GLU A 236 -24.39 -0.92 -11.08
CA GLU A 236 -25.44 0.11 -11.16
C GLU A 236 -25.44 0.82 -12.53
N LEU A 237 -24.29 1.31 -12.95
CA LEU A 237 -24.14 2.02 -14.24
C LEU A 237 -24.39 1.13 -15.43
N SER A 238 -24.18 -0.18 -15.30
CA SER A 238 -24.50 -1.18 -16.29
C SER A 238 -25.98 -1.65 -16.25
N GLY A 239 -26.80 -1.03 -15.39
CA GLY A 239 -28.21 -1.41 -15.22
C GLY A 239 -28.44 -2.79 -14.62
N ARG A 240 -27.44 -3.39 -13.99
CA ARG A 240 -27.47 -4.74 -13.38
C ARG A 240 -27.90 -4.70 -11.90
N ALA A 241 -27.82 -3.53 -11.30
CA ALA A 241 -28.31 -3.24 -9.96
C ALA A 241 -29.13 -1.93 -9.98
N PRO A 242 -30.07 -1.73 -9.01
CA PRO A 242 -30.78 -0.45 -8.88
C PRO A 242 -29.79 0.68 -8.60
N ALA A 243 -29.97 1.82 -9.24
CA ALA A 243 -29.16 3.00 -8.96
C ALA A 243 -29.40 3.48 -7.51
N SER A 244 -28.34 3.49 -6.72
CA SER A 244 -28.36 3.91 -5.32
C SER A 244 -27.28 4.93 -4.99
N THR A 245 -26.27 5.08 -5.86
CA THR A 245 -25.09 5.89 -5.63
C THR A 245 -25.31 7.32 -6.13
N ASP A 246 -25.18 8.30 -5.23
CA ASP A 246 -25.01 9.69 -5.60
C ASP A 246 -23.57 9.91 -6.10
N LEU A 247 -23.41 10.00 -7.41
CA LEU A 247 -22.10 10.13 -8.06
C LEU A 247 -21.36 11.41 -7.68
N ASP A 248 -22.09 12.50 -7.49
CA ASP A 248 -21.50 13.77 -7.10
C ASP A 248 -20.99 13.74 -5.67
N ALA A 249 -21.76 13.14 -4.75
CA ALA A 249 -21.32 12.91 -3.37
C ALA A 249 -20.16 11.91 -3.28
N ALA A 250 -20.19 10.85 -4.10
CA ALA A 250 -19.18 9.81 -4.07
C ALA A 250 -17.83 10.22 -4.74
N TYR A 251 -17.89 11.06 -5.79
CA TYR A 251 -16.73 11.33 -6.64
C TYR A 251 -16.49 12.82 -6.93
N GLY A 252 -17.43 13.72 -6.67
CA GLY A 252 -17.33 15.13 -6.97
C GLY A 252 -16.22 15.88 -6.20
N GLY A 253 -15.83 15.38 -5.03
CA GLY A 253 -14.73 15.92 -4.20
C GLY A 253 -13.38 15.20 -4.37
N GLY A 254 -13.24 14.29 -5.34
CA GLY A 254 -12.14 13.34 -5.41
C GLY A 254 -12.38 12.13 -4.48
N ARG A 255 -11.63 11.04 -4.72
CA ARG A 255 -11.75 9.83 -3.88
C ARG A 255 -11.09 10.07 -2.53
N PRO A 256 -11.82 10.03 -1.39
CA PRO A 256 -11.18 10.09 -0.09
C PRO A 256 -10.30 8.83 0.08
N PHE A 257 -9.00 9.05 0.27
CA PHE A 257 -8.09 7.94 0.51
C PHE A 257 -8.05 7.64 2.01
N PRO A 258 -8.05 6.37 2.45
CA PRO A 258 -7.95 6.03 3.86
C PRO A 258 -6.71 6.66 4.51
N ILE A 259 -6.86 7.11 5.73
CA ILE A 259 -5.79 7.67 6.56
C ILE A 259 -5.34 6.64 7.59
N LEU A 260 -4.15 6.80 8.16
CA LEU A 260 -3.74 6.06 9.34
C LEU A 260 -4.41 6.69 10.56
N GLU A 261 -5.44 6.02 11.10
CA GLU A 261 -6.23 6.54 12.23
C GLU A 261 -5.60 6.19 13.58
N HIS A 262 -4.77 5.15 13.62
CA HIS A 262 -4.16 4.59 14.81
C HIS A 262 -2.63 4.50 14.68
N GLY A 263 -1.95 4.08 15.75
CA GLY A 263 -0.52 3.79 15.76
C GLY A 263 0.34 5.01 16.03
N ILE A 264 1.47 5.11 15.33
CA ILE A 264 2.51 6.13 15.59
C ILE A 264 2.10 7.47 14.96
N ARG A 265 1.30 8.23 15.70
CA ARG A 265 0.81 9.55 15.33
C ARG A 265 0.36 10.35 16.55
N VAL A 266 0.44 11.68 16.48
CA VAL A 266 0.04 12.59 17.58
C VAL A 266 -0.71 13.80 17.01
N GLY A 267 -1.78 14.20 17.73
CA GLY A 267 -2.60 15.35 17.39
C GLY A 267 -3.75 15.00 16.42
N ASP A 268 -4.61 16.00 16.21
CA ASP A 268 -5.85 15.93 15.44
C ASP A 268 -5.86 16.83 14.19
N HIS A 269 -4.71 17.44 13.88
CA HIS A 269 -4.57 18.23 12.64
C HIS A 269 -4.93 17.38 11.43
N SER A 270 -5.67 17.95 10.48
CA SER A 270 -6.25 17.23 9.32
C SER A 270 -5.22 16.53 8.42
N ALA A 271 -3.94 16.91 8.50
CA ALA A 271 -2.85 16.24 7.78
C ALA A 271 -2.31 15.00 8.50
N VAL A 272 -2.51 14.86 9.82
CA VAL A 272 -1.98 13.74 10.60
C VAL A 272 -2.62 12.42 10.15
N GLY A 273 -1.77 11.41 9.92
CA GLY A 273 -2.19 10.12 9.37
C GLY A 273 -2.36 10.10 7.85
N ARG A 274 -2.13 11.21 7.14
CA ARG A 274 -2.11 11.28 5.68
C ARG A 274 -0.68 11.20 5.14
N GLN A 275 -0.56 10.84 3.88
CA GLN A 275 0.73 10.94 3.19
C GLN A 275 1.14 12.40 3.08
N VAL A 276 2.44 12.67 3.30
CA VAL A 276 2.99 14.01 3.15
C VAL A 276 2.87 14.45 1.69
N PRO A 277 2.41 15.67 1.40
CA PRO A 277 2.42 16.23 0.06
C PRO A 277 3.85 16.29 -0.50
N GLN A 278 3.96 16.26 -1.82
CA GLN A 278 5.24 16.27 -2.54
C GLN A 278 5.46 17.61 -3.29
N PRO A 279 5.67 18.73 -2.59
CA PRO A 279 6.06 19.97 -3.26
C PRO A 279 7.49 19.85 -3.81
N THR A 280 7.79 20.68 -4.78
CA THR A 280 9.17 20.87 -5.25
C THR A 280 9.82 21.98 -4.45
N ILE A 281 10.92 21.68 -3.77
CA ILE A 281 11.73 22.60 -2.98
C ILE A 281 13.07 22.78 -3.70
N ASP A 282 13.38 23.99 -4.12
CA ASP A 282 14.60 24.32 -4.88
C ASP A 282 14.86 23.37 -6.06
N GLY A 283 13.81 23.03 -6.80
CA GLY A 283 13.87 22.15 -7.98
C GLY A 283 13.95 20.66 -7.66
N ARG A 284 13.88 20.25 -6.39
CA ARG A 284 13.90 18.84 -5.95
C ARG A 284 12.56 18.45 -5.32
N PRO A 285 12.02 17.25 -5.61
CA PRO A 285 10.89 16.71 -4.85
C PRO A 285 11.21 16.64 -3.35
N LEU A 286 10.23 16.90 -2.50
CA LEU A 286 10.42 16.82 -1.05
C LEU A 286 10.94 15.45 -0.60
N ASP A 287 10.48 14.36 -1.22
CA ASP A 287 10.94 13.01 -0.91
C ASP A 287 12.46 12.83 -1.00
N ASP A 288 13.12 13.52 -1.94
CA ASP A 288 14.59 13.48 -2.09
C ASP A 288 15.33 14.16 -0.93
N LEU A 289 14.62 14.96 -0.13
CA LEU A 289 15.17 15.67 1.02
C LEU A 289 14.91 14.95 2.34
N LEU A 290 13.84 14.14 2.41
CA LEU A 290 13.41 13.49 3.65
C LEU A 290 14.35 12.37 4.12
N GLY A 291 15.15 11.79 3.21
CA GLY A 291 15.98 10.63 3.55
C GLY A 291 15.15 9.35 3.74
N SER A 292 15.73 8.29 4.32
CA SER A 292 15.09 6.99 4.54
C SER A 292 14.46 6.82 5.93
N GLY A 293 14.82 7.66 6.90
CA GLY A 293 14.33 7.64 8.28
C GLY A 293 13.13 8.56 8.52
N PHE A 294 12.94 8.92 9.78
CA PHE A 294 12.06 10.03 10.14
C PHE A 294 12.59 11.34 9.54
N ALA A 295 11.73 12.31 9.34
CA ALA A 295 12.13 13.66 8.98
C ALA A 295 11.30 14.68 9.76
N VAL A 296 11.95 15.79 10.12
CA VAL A 296 11.28 16.98 10.64
C VAL A 296 11.41 18.08 9.60
N VAL A 297 10.28 18.42 8.98
CA VAL A 297 10.21 19.52 7.99
C VAL A 297 9.82 20.78 8.74
N VAL A 298 10.68 21.79 8.74
CA VAL A 298 10.50 23.05 9.45
C VAL A 298 10.22 24.17 8.45
N ASP A 299 9.18 24.95 8.70
CA ASP A 299 8.80 26.11 7.89
C ASP A 299 9.61 27.35 8.34
N GLY A 300 10.74 27.59 7.67
CA GLY A 300 11.74 28.58 8.08
C GLY A 300 12.64 28.09 9.23
N ASP A 301 13.44 28.97 9.83
CA ASP A 301 14.52 28.59 10.74
C ASP A 301 14.10 28.43 12.22
N GLY A 302 12.85 28.78 12.56
CA GLY A 302 12.41 28.99 13.95
C GLY A 302 12.50 27.75 14.86
N LEU A 303 12.41 26.54 14.33
CA LEU A 303 12.40 25.29 15.11
C LEU A 303 13.60 24.37 14.83
N VAL A 304 14.59 24.80 14.06
CA VAL A 304 15.74 23.98 13.64
C VAL A 304 16.51 23.43 14.84
N ASP A 305 16.86 24.31 15.80
CA ASP A 305 17.60 23.91 17.01
C ASP A 305 16.78 22.93 17.87
N ALA A 306 15.49 23.19 18.03
CA ALA A 306 14.59 22.31 18.78
C ALA A 306 14.42 20.95 18.10
N ALA A 307 14.33 20.94 16.75
CA ALA A 307 14.25 19.72 15.96
C ALA A 307 15.55 18.91 16.04
N THR A 308 16.69 19.56 15.87
CA THR A 308 18.01 18.93 15.97
C THR A 308 18.24 18.35 17.37
N ALA A 309 17.90 19.09 18.42
CA ALA A 309 18.05 18.61 19.79
C ALA A 309 17.18 17.39 20.12
N ARG A 310 15.99 17.25 19.49
CA ARG A 310 15.07 16.14 19.77
C ARG A 310 15.19 14.97 18.80
N TRP A 311 15.51 15.21 17.54
CA TRP A 311 15.44 14.21 16.47
C TRP A 311 16.77 13.98 15.73
N GLY A 312 17.83 14.75 16.04
CA GLY A 312 19.05 14.79 15.22
C GLY A 312 19.69 13.43 14.90
N ASP A 313 19.58 12.45 15.79
CA ASP A 313 20.10 11.09 15.55
C ASP A 313 19.07 10.16 14.91
N LEU A 314 17.80 10.56 14.85
CA LEU A 314 16.69 9.72 14.41
C LEU A 314 16.02 10.23 13.13
N ALA A 315 16.20 11.50 12.81
CA ALA A 315 15.47 12.15 11.71
C ALA A 315 16.37 13.11 10.91
N SER A 316 16.10 13.21 9.62
CA SER A 316 16.59 14.32 8.81
C SER A 316 15.86 15.60 9.18
N ILE A 317 16.60 16.70 9.36
CA ILE A 317 15.99 18.02 9.57
C ILE A 317 16.00 18.76 8.24
N VAL A 318 14.82 19.04 7.72
CA VAL A 318 14.61 19.67 6.40
C VAL A 318 14.00 21.05 6.60
N VAL A 319 14.74 22.09 6.26
CA VAL A 319 14.25 23.46 6.30
C VAL A 319 13.67 23.82 4.94
N VAL A 320 12.44 24.30 4.91
CA VAL A 320 11.79 24.74 3.69
C VAL A 320 11.46 26.25 3.78
N PRO A 321 11.45 26.98 2.65
CA PRO A 321 11.04 28.37 2.65
C PRO A 321 9.63 28.53 3.23
N ALA A 322 9.43 29.57 4.04
CA ALA A 322 8.16 29.80 4.73
C ALA A 322 6.96 29.82 3.75
N GLY A 323 5.92 29.07 4.12
CA GLY A 323 4.70 28.93 3.31
C GLY A 323 4.82 28.01 2.10
N THR A 324 5.91 27.24 1.96
CA THR A 324 6.09 26.30 0.82
C THR A 324 5.35 24.98 1.05
N MET A 325 5.12 24.58 2.30
CA MET A 325 4.41 23.35 2.62
C MET A 325 2.90 23.51 2.43
N PRO A 326 2.26 22.67 1.58
CA PRO A 326 0.81 22.75 1.31
C PRO A 326 0.00 22.07 2.43
N LEU A 327 0.31 22.34 3.70
CA LEU A 327 -0.31 21.73 4.88
C LEU A 327 -0.96 22.75 5.82
N ALA A 328 -1.23 23.95 5.34
CA ALA A 328 -1.78 25.04 6.16
C ALA A 328 -1.01 25.28 7.47
N LEU A 329 0.32 25.11 7.44
CA LEU A 329 1.19 25.43 8.55
C LEU A 329 1.28 26.94 8.77
N PRO A 330 1.22 27.43 10.00
CA PRO A 330 1.62 28.80 10.26
C PRO A 330 3.13 28.97 10.04
N PRO A 331 3.59 30.16 9.67
CA PRO A 331 5.02 30.44 9.58
C PRO A 331 5.75 30.05 10.86
N GLY A 332 6.84 29.29 10.73
CA GLY A 332 7.61 28.77 11.85
C GLY A 332 7.08 27.47 12.48
N GLY A 333 6.09 26.82 11.88
CA GLY A 333 5.62 25.50 12.28
C GLY A 333 6.54 24.37 11.82
N ALA A 334 6.20 23.13 12.22
CA ALA A 334 6.93 21.93 11.82
C ALA A 334 5.99 20.76 11.57
N VAL A 335 6.44 19.85 10.69
CA VAL A 335 5.79 18.56 10.40
C VAL A 335 6.77 17.44 10.72
N ILE A 336 6.35 16.46 11.50
CA ILE A 336 7.12 15.24 11.73
C ILE A 336 6.60 14.19 10.78
N VAL A 337 7.47 13.70 9.90
CA VAL A 337 7.16 12.73 8.85
C VAL A 337 7.82 11.41 9.19
N ARG A 338 7.06 10.34 9.08
CA ARG A 338 7.51 8.95 9.28
C ARG A 338 8.31 8.45 8.08
N PRO A 339 9.13 7.38 8.25
CA PRO A 339 9.86 6.78 7.15
C PRO A 339 8.96 6.31 5.98
N ASP A 340 7.75 5.87 6.27
CA ASP A 340 6.73 5.46 5.29
C ASP A 340 5.91 6.63 4.69
N ARG A 341 6.40 7.86 4.86
CA ARG A 341 5.85 9.10 4.29
C ARG A 341 4.48 9.53 4.81
N TYR A 342 4.08 9.04 5.97
CA TYR A 342 2.90 9.56 6.64
C TYR A 342 3.28 10.67 7.62
N VAL A 343 2.40 11.67 7.74
CA VAL A 343 2.53 12.74 8.73
C VAL A 343 2.22 12.16 10.11
N ALA A 344 3.22 12.16 10.99
CA ALA A 344 3.08 11.70 12.38
C ALA A 344 2.51 12.77 13.28
N ALA A 345 2.96 14.02 13.12
CA ALA A 345 2.48 15.17 13.87
C ALA A 345 2.66 16.46 13.07
N VAL A 346 1.84 17.45 13.44
CA VAL A 346 1.95 18.84 12.98
C VAL A 346 2.07 19.70 14.25
N ALA A 347 2.98 20.64 14.27
CA ALA A 347 3.18 21.58 15.37
C ALA A 347 3.20 23.02 14.86
N HIS A 348 2.48 23.90 15.54
CA HIS A 348 2.34 25.29 15.15
C HIS A 348 3.37 26.19 15.82
N ASP A 349 3.95 25.73 16.94
CA ASP A 349 4.96 26.44 17.70
C ASP A 349 5.93 25.47 18.41
N ALA A 350 6.89 26.03 19.15
CA ALA A 350 7.90 25.27 19.86
C ALA A 350 7.34 24.42 21.01
N ALA A 351 6.25 24.84 21.65
CA ALA A 351 5.64 24.10 22.74
C ALA A 351 4.89 22.87 22.23
N GLU A 352 4.09 23.04 21.17
CA GLU A 352 3.43 21.93 20.48
C GLU A 352 4.44 20.96 19.86
N PHE A 353 5.51 21.48 19.25
CA PHE A 353 6.58 20.65 18.71
C PHE A 353 7.25 19.80 19.79
N ALA A 354 7.53 20.38 20.94
CA ALA A 354 8.12 19.67 22.08
C ALA A 354 7.19 18.56 22.57
N ALA A 355 5.91 18.88 22.82
CA ALA A 355 4.92 17.93 23.29
C ALA A 355 4.67 16.78 22.32
N SER A 356 4.50 17.09 21.01
CA SER A 356 4.30 16.09 19.97
C SER A 356 5.52 15.19 19.80
N SER A 357 6.72 15.76 19.85
CA SER A 357 7.97 14.99 19.77
C SER A 357 8.10 14.02 20.95
N ASP A 358 7.88 14.50 22.17
CA ASP A 358 7.99 13.68 23.39
C ASP A 358 6.94 12.54 23.37
N ALA A 359 5.72 12.80 22.90
CA ALA A 359 4.67 11.80 22.75
C ALA A 359 5.02 10.75 21.68
N LEU A 360 5.55 11.16 20.52
CA LEU A 360 5.97 10.24 19.47
C LEU A 360 7.16 9.36 19.92
N LEU A 361 8.17 9.95 20.55
CA LEU A 361 9.31 9.20 21.07
C LEU A 361 8.88 8.17 22.13
N HIS A 362 7.91 8.51 22.95
CA HIS A 362 7.30 7.59 23.90
C HIS A 362 6.54 6.45 23.19
N GLN A 363 5.72 6.75 22.15
CA GLN A 363 5.04 5.73 21.35
C GLN A 363 6.01 4.79 20.64
N LEU A 364 7.16 5.29 20.23
CA LEU A 364 8.23 4.49 19.61
C LEU A 364 8.98 3.62 20.64
N GLY A 365 8.75 3.80 21.94
CA GLY A 365 9.50 3.11 22.98
C GLY A 365 10.95 3.61 23.14
N ILE A 366 11.27 4.79 22.57
CA ILE A 366 12.61 5.37 22.63
C ILE A 366 12.80 6.06 23.97
N ARG A 367 13.62 5.45 24.82
CA ARG A 367 14.02 6.03 26.10
C ARG A 367 15.25 6.92 25.90
N ARG A 368 15.09 8.24 26.00
CA ARG A 368 16.26 9.12 26.14
C ARG A 368 16.84 8.94 27.52
N ALA A 369 18.15 8.79 27.58
CA ALA A 369 18.87 8.98 28.81
C ALA A 369 18.56 10.41 29.30
N THR A 370 17.94 10.54 30.47
CA THR A 370 17.79 11.85 31.15
C THR A 370 19.19 12.39 31.34
N PRO A 371 19.53 13.62 30.87
CA PRO A 371 20.84 14.18 31.16
C PRO A 371 20.98 14.20 32.66
N GLU A 372 22.01 13.53 33.20
CA GLU A 372 22.37 13.60 34.60
C GLU A 372 22.47 15.08 34.95
N ARG A 373 21.62 15.53 35.87
CA ARG A 373 21.80 16.87 36.47
C ARG A 373 23.16 16.84 37.17
N THR A 374 24.14 17.40 36.52
CA THR A 374 25.41 17.71 37.16
C THR A 374 25.09 18.74 38.26
N THR A 375 24.87 18.26 39.48
CA THR A 375 24.86 19.11 40.67
C THR A 375 26.29 19.55 40.91
N THR A 376 26.57 20.78 40.53
CA THR A 376 27.73 21.55 41.03
C THR A 376 27.41 22.16 42.38
#